data_f2181a9385e385a98a150b04567518ef
#
_entry.id   f2181a9385e385a98a150b04567518ef
#
_cell.length_a   1.000
_cell.length_b   1.000
_cell.length_c   1.000
_cell.angle_alpha   90.00
_cell.angle_beta   90.00
_cell.angle_gamma   90.00
#
_symmetry.space_group_name_H-M   'P 1'
#
loop_
_entity.id
_entity.type
_entity.pdbx_description
1 polymer ?
#
loop_
_entity_poly.entity_id
_entity_poly.type
_entity_poly.pdbx_seq_one_letter_code
_entity_poly.pdbx_strand_id
1 'polypeptide(L)'
;MKKPFLLAAVAVVAAMFAQAGDKTQTGTIISENSVPCASKLEKSKQTELLCQEYVVRTATTDYHIRQPKPVERELIPINTPIEFALDKDKIKFKANGKSYEYIVVSETAAADAANFR
;
A
#
# COMPACT_ATOMS: atom_id res chain seq x y z
N MET A 1 -24.49 -36.90 1.52
CA MET A 1 -24.19 -36.43 1.38
C MET A 1 -23.91 -35.68 1.60
N LYS A 2 -23.82 -35.61 1.80
CA LYS A 2 -23.53 -34.85 1.82
C LYS A 2 -22.99 -34.20 1.65
N LYS A 3 -22.55 -34.07 1.59
CA LYS A 3 -21.95 -33.49 1.30
C LYS A 3 -21.90 -32.60 0.87
N PRO A 4 -21.94 -32.49 0.74
CA PRO A 4 -21.87 -31.65 0.08
C PRO A 4 -21.94 -30.44 0.39
N PHE A 5 -22.27 -30.30 0.75
CA PHE A 5 -22.24 -29.24 0.73
C PHE A 5 -21.46 -28.55 1.06
N LEU A 6 -20.97 -28.78 1.45
CA LEU A 6 -20.14 -28.27 1.83
C LEU A 6 -19.28 -27.79 1.03
N LEU A 7 -19.04 -28.16 0.45
CA LEU A 7 -18.34 -27.80 -0.44
C LEU A 7 -18.69 -26.64 -1.03
N ALA A 8 -19.60 -26.32 -1.06
CA ALA A 8 -20.07 -25.26 -1.72
C ALA A 8 -19.49 -24.04 -1.17
N ALA A 9 -19.40 -23.97 0.01
CA ALA A 9 -18.91 -22.84 0.60
C ALA A 9 -17.63 -22.48 0.11
N VAL A 10 -16.89 -23.33 -0.07
CA VAL A 10 -15.67 -23.08 -0.53
C VAL A 10 -15.66 -22.42 -1.78
N ALA A 11 -16.43 -22.81 -2.60
CA ALA A 11 -16.42 -22.24 -3.85
C ALA A 11 -16.67 -20.81 -3.76
N VAL A 12 -17.46 -20.45 -2.92
CA VAL A 12 -17.76 -19.14 -2.85
C VAL A 12 -16.65 -18.30 -2.58
N VAL A 13 -15.86 -18.67 -1.73
CA VAL A 13 -14.82 -17.92 -1.42
C VAL A 13 -14.00 -17.66 -2.54
N ALA A 14 -13.72 -18.59 -3.25
CA ALA A 14 -12.89 -18.41 -4.34
C ALA A 14 -13.45 -17.42 -5.25
N ALA A 15 -14.66 -17.46 -5.42
CA ALA A 15 -15.21 -16.61 -6.36
C ALA A 15 -14.97 -15.22 -6.05
N MET A 16 -14.92 -14.92 -4.88
CA MET A 16 -14.86 -13.64 -4.63
C MET A 16 -13.77 -12.97 -5.08
N PHE A 17 -12.69 -13.49 -5.06
CA PHE A 17 -11.69 -12.69 -5.48
C PHE A 17 -11.55 -12.71 -6.83
N ALA A 18 -12.04 -13.51 -7.40
CA ALA A 18 -11.83 -13.55 -8.73
C ALA A 18 -12.25 -12.35 -9.38
N GLN A 19 -13.29 -11.87 -9.03
CA GLN A 19 -13.74 -10.85 -9.74
C GLN A 19 -13.09 -9.66 -9.62
N ALA A 20 -12.40 -9.49 -8.74
CA ALA A 20 -11.88 -8.28 -8.61
C ALA A 20 -10.82 -8.03 -9.53
N GLY A 21 -10.20 -8.90 -10.01
CA GLY A 21 -9.11 -8.59 -10.79
C GLY A 21 -8.04 -8.07 -9.90
N ASP A 22 -8.39 -7.55 -8.80
CA ASP A 22 -7.45 -7.04 -7.89
C ASP A 22 -7.35 -7.99 -6.78
N LYS A 23 -6.20 -8.42 -6.45
CA LYS A 23 -6.05 -9.30 -5.34
C LYS A 23 -5.63 -8.52 -4.15
N THR A 24 -6.27 -8.76 -3.04
CA THR A 24 -5.90 -8.13 -1.79
C THR A 24 -4.69 -8.84 -1.22
N GLN A 25 -3.70 -8.08 -0.87
CA GLN A 25 -2.49 -8.61 -0.29
C GLN A 25 -2.28 -8.01 1.07
N THR A 26 -1.36 -8.56 1.83
CA THR A 26 -1.03 -7.99 3.12
C THR A 26 0.42 -7.60 3.15
N GLY A 27 0.73 -6.61 3.91
CA GLY A 27 2.10 -6.15 4.07
C GLY A 27 2.22 -5.36 5.35
N THR A 28 3.41 -4.82 5.57
CA THR A 28 3.69 -4.05 6.77
C THR A 28 4.44 -2.79 6.39
N ILE A 29 4.06 -1.68 6.99
CA ILE A 29 4.77 -0.43 6.80
C ILE A 29 6.08 -0.55 7.56
N ILE A 30 7.21 -0.45 6.87
CA ILE A 30 8.49 -0.58 7.55
C ILE A 30 9.31 0.70 7.53
N SER A 31 8.89 1.70 6.81
CA SER A 31 9.65 2.93 6.72
C SER A 31 8.74 4.07 6.38
N GLU A 32 9.09 5.25 6.84
CA GLU A 32 8.28 6.43 6.60
C GLU A 32 9.22 7.59 6.38
N ASN A 33 8.89 8.46 5.43
CA ASN A 33 9.71 9.59 5.09
C ASN A 33 8.86 10.72 4.55
N SER A 34 9.37 11.92 4.58
CA SER A 34 8.68 13.05 3.95
C SER A 34 9.56 13.51 2.81
N VAL A 35 9.00 13.64 1.64
CA VAL A 35 9.77 14.00 0.45
C VAL A 35 9.11 15.15 -0.29
N PRO A 36 9.87 16.01 -0.93
CA PRO A 36 9.27 17.09 -1.71
C PRO A 36 8.50 16.50 -2.89
N CYS A 37 7.29 16.93 -3.09
CA CYS A 37 6.49 16.41 -4.19
C CYS A 37 5.73 17.49 -4.94
N ALA A 38 5.79 18.72 -4.49
CA ALA A 38 5.13 19.81 -5.18
C ALA A 38 5.71 21.11 -4.68
N SER A 39 5.38 22.21 -5.31
CA SER A 39 5.79 23.50 -4.81
C SER A 39 4.65 24.47 -4.91
N LYS A 40 4.71 25.50 -4.09
CA LYS A 40 3.67 26.47 -4.04
C LYS A 40 4.33 27.83 -4.16
N LEU A 41 3.82 28.70 -4.99
CA LEU A 41 4.36 30.02 -5.15
C LEU A 41 3.46 31.01 -4.49
N GLU A 42 3.99 31.73 -3.50
CA GLU A 42 3.22 32.72 -2.83
C GLU A 42 4.05 33.96 -2.71
N LYS A 43 3.54 35.09 -3.17
CA LYS A 43 4.25 36.35 -3.06
C LYS A 43 5.68 36.25 -3.52
N SER A 44 5.90 35.65 -4.64
CA SER A 44 7.21 35.50 -5.23
C SER A 44 8.12 34.55 -4.43
N LYS A 45 7.57 33.86 -3.47
CA LYS A 45 8.34 32.96 -2.71
C LYS A 45 7.91 31.55 -3.01
N GLN A 46 8.86 30.69 -3.35
CA GLN A 46 8.53 29.31 -3.65
C GLN A 46 8.75 28.46 -2.43
N THR A 47 7.74 27.69 -2.08
CA THR A 47 7.81 26.81 -0.91
C THR A 47 7.60 25.39 -1.36
N GLU A 48 8.43 24.49 -0.87
CA GLU A 48 8.26 23.09 -1.21
C GLU A 48 7.21 22.49 -0.32
N LEU A 49 6.38 21.64 -0.90
CA LEU A 49 5.38 20.91 -0.15
C LEU A 49 5.79 19.46 -0.11
N LEU A 50 5.54 18.84 1.01
CA LEU A 50 6.00 17.47 1.24
C LEU A 50 4.88 16.45 1.17
N CYS A 51 5.21 15.30 0.64
CA CYS A 51 4.32 14.16 0.65
C CYS A 51 4.89 13.11 1.57
N GLN A 52 4.03 12.33 2.15
CA GLN A 52 4.47 11.20 2.97
C GLN A 52 4.82 10.05 2.03
N GLU A 53 5.91 9.39 2.30
CA GLU A 53 6.35 8.25 1.54
C GLU A 53 6.57 7.10 2.48
N TYR A 54 6.15 5.93 2.10
CA TYR A 54 6.25 4.75 2.96
C TYR A 54 6.83 3.59 2.18
N VAL A 55 7.38 2.63 2.89
CA VAL A 55 7.76 1.37 2.27
C VAL A 55 6.88 0.30 2.88
N VAL A 56 6.21 -0.46 2.02
CA VAL A 56 5.36 -1.55 2.44
C VAL A 56 6.09 -2.83 2.09
N ARG A 57 6.38 -3.63 3.07
CA ARG A 57 7.09 -4.89 2.85
C ARG A 57 6.15 -6.07 2.85
N THR A 58 6.24 -6.89 1.82
CA THR A 58 5.51 -8.14 1.75
C THR A 58 6.53 -9.27 1.82
N ALA A 59 6.11 -10.48 1.64
CA ALA A 59 7.04 -11.61 1.68
C ALA A 59 8.09 -11.53 0.59
N THR A 60 7.77 -10.92 -0.52
CA THR A 60 8.69 -10.91 -1.66
C THR A 60 9.09 -9.55 -2.16
N THR A 61 8.35 -8.52 -1.85
CA THR A 61 8.53 -7.22 -2.49
C THR A 61 8.41 -6.08 -1.50
N ASP A 62 9.22 -5.07 -1.70
CA ASP A 62 9.08 -3.82 -0.98
C ASP A 62 8.52 -2.82 -1.97
N TYR A 63 7.36 -2.25 -1.63
CA TYR A 63 6.74 -1.24 -2.47
C TYR A 63 7.01 0.11 -1.86
N HIS A 64 7.59 1.02 -2.65
CA HIS A 64 7.82 2.38 -2.20
C HIS A 64 6.63 3.19 -2.69
N ILE A 65 5.86 3.72 -1.77
CA ILE A 65 4.61 4.40 -2.11
C ILE A 65 4.61 5.80 -1.56
N ARG A 66 3.86 6.68 -2.19
CA ARG A 66 3.85 8.09 -1.80
C ARG A 66 2.45 8.68 -1.99
N GLN A 67 2.13 9.67 -1.20
CA GLN A 67 0.88 10.38 -1.39
C GLN A 67 0.84 10.96 -2.79
N PRO A 68 -0.29 10.95 -3.46
CA PRO A 68 -0.37 11.52 -4.82
C PRO A 68 -0.23 13.03 -4.81
N LYS A 69 -0.52 13.66 -3.71
CA LYS A 69 -0.35 15.09 -3.59
C LYS A 69 -0.15 15.44 -2.13
N PRO A 70 0.42 16.59 -1.84
CA PRO A 70 0.72 16.96 -0.47
C PRO A 70 -0.53 17.31 0.30
N VAL A 71 -0.95 16.44 1.17
CA VAL A 71 -2.11 16.64 1.99
C VAL A 71 -1.70 16.29 3.40
N GLU A 72 -2.08 17.11 4.35
CA GLU A 72 -1.76 16.80 5.70
C GLU A 72 -2.57 15.64 6.20
N ARG A 73 -1.94 14.64 6.70
CA ARG A 73 -2.62 13.51 7.28
C ARG A 73 -1.74 12.96 8.39
N GLU A 74 -2.38 12.29 9.31
CA GLU A 74 -1.67 11.66 10.38
C GLU A 74 -0.73 10.62 9.82
N LEU A 75 0.46 10.51 10.36
CA LEU A 75 1.39 9.52 9.88
C LEU A 75 0.97 8.12 10.27
N ILE A 76 1.27 7.17 9.42
CA ILE A 76 0.98 5.77 9.72
C ILE A 76 2.22 5.23 10.42
N PRO A 77 2.07 4.68 11.60
CA PRO A 77 3.24 4.21 12.35
C PRO A 77 3.96 3.06 11.66
N ILE A 78 5.25 3.01 11.87
CA ILE A 78 6.02 1.90 11.35
C ILE A 78 5.58 0.63 12.05
N ASN A 79 5.61 -0.46 11.35
CA ASN A 79 5.18 -1.78 11.80
C ASN A 79 3.66 -1.93 11.80
N THR A 80 2.96 -1.04 11.13
CA THR A 80 1.52 -1.18 10.99
C THR A 80 1.22 -2.16 9.88
N PRO A 81 0.40 -3.18 10.15
CA PRO A 81 0.02 -4.11 9.08
C PRO A 81 -1.05 -3.47 8.22
N ILE A 82 -1.03 -3.72 6.94
CA ILE A 82 -2.02 -3.17 6.04
C ILE A 82 -2.51 -4.24 5.08
N GLU A 83 -3.69 -4.01 4.56
CA GLU A 83 -4.23 -4.83 3.48
C GLU A 83 -4.28 -3.91 2.28
N PHE A 84 -3.83 -4.35 1.15
CA PHE A 84 -3.77 -3.48 -0.01
C PHE A 84 -4.06 -4.20 -1.31
N ALA A 85 -4.39 -3.43 -2.32
CA ALA A 85 -4.58 -3.93 -3.67
C ALA A 85 -3.88 -2.99 -4.61
N LEU A 86 -3.28 -3.53 -5.65
CA LEU A 86 -2.57 -2.72 -6.62
C LEU A 86 -3.43 -2.54 -7.86
N ASP A 87 -3.41 -1.33 -8.43
CA ASP A 87 -4.17 -1.04 -9.61
C ASP A 87 -3.27 -0.17 -10.47
N LYS A 88 -2.52 -0.78 -11.36
CA LYS A 88 -1.55 -0.09 -12.17
C LYS A 88 -0.49 0.52 -11.27
N ASP A 89 -0.32 1.81 -11.30
CA ASP A 89 0.68 2.44 -10.46
C ASP A 89 0.09 2.95 -9.15
N LYS A 90 -1.13 2.52 -8.81
CA LYS A 90 -1.73 2.96 -7.57
C LYS A 90 -1.87 1.83 -6.59
N ILE A 91 -1.85 2.17 -5.33
CA ILE A 91 -2.04 1.19 -4.29
C ILE A 91 -3.15 1.71 -3.40
N LYS A 92 -4.18 0.89 -3.22
CA LYS A 92 -5.27 1.24 -2.35
C LYS A 92 -5.12 0.38 -1.12
N PHE A 93 -5.10 0.97 0.03
CA PHE A 93 -4.85 0.18 1.23
C PHE A 93 -5.61 0.70 2.43
N LYS A 94 -5.69 -0.14 3.44
CA LYS A 94 -6.32 0.20 4.68
C LYS A 94 -5.32 0.01 5.79
N ALA A 95 -5.27 0.97 6.68
CA ALA A 95 -4.41 0.92 7.83
C ALA A 95 -5.17 1.50 9.00
N ASN A 96 -5.25 0.77 10.09
CA ASN A 96 -5.94 1.24 11.29
C ASN A 96 -7.35 1.72 11.01
N GLY A 97 -8.05 1.01 10.14
CA GLY A 97 -9.44 1.34 9.86
C GLY A 97 -9.65 2.46 8.86
N LYS A 98 -8.60 3.04 8.33
CA LYS A 98 -8.73 4.12 7.38
C LYS A 98 -8.30 3.67 6.00
N SER A 99 -8.90 4.23 4.97
CA SER A 99 -8.59 3.88 3.59
C SER A 99 -7.71 4.94 2.96
N TYR A 100 -6.75 4.49 2.15
CA TYR A 100 -5.80 5.38 1.52
C TYR A 100 -5.61 4.98 0.06
N GLU A 101 -5.21 5.92 -0.77
CA GLU A 101 -4.87 5.62 -2.15
C GLU A 101 -3.59 6.39 -2.45
N TYR A 102 -2.50 5.71 -2.69
CA TYR A 102 -1.21 6.34 -2.93
C TYR A 102 -0.67 5.85 -4.28
N ILE A 103 0.45 6.36 -4.71
CA ILE A 103 1.06 5.91 -5.95
C ILE A 103 2.26 5.06 -5.60
N VAL A 104 2.53 4.08 -6.45
CA VAL A 104 3.69 3.22 -6.27
C VAL A 104 4.82 3.87 -7.04
N VAL A 105 5.84 4.30 -6.33
CA VAL A 105 6.97 4.97 -6.94
C VAL A 105 7.96 3.96 -7.46
N SER A 106 8.15 2.89 -6.77
CA SER A 106 9.07 1.84 -7.22
C SER A 106 8.82 0.56 -6.44
N GLU A 107 9.34 -0.53 -6.96
CA GLU A 107 9.23 -1.83 -6.31
C GLU A 107 10.62 -2.45 -6.33
N THR A 108 11.00 -3.05 -5.21
CA THR A 108 12.26 -3.74 -5.15
C THR A 108 12.04 -5.07 -4.45
N ALA A 109 12.95 -5.99 -4.60
CA ALA A 109 12.83 -7.26 -3.92
C ALA A 109 12.97 -7.01 -2.43
N ALA A 110 12.24 -7.75 -1.66
CA ALA A 110 12.28 -7.59 -0.22
C ALA A 110 13.63 -8.01 0.23
N ALA A 111 14.35 -7.09 0.59
CA ALA A 111 15.66 -7.30 0.77
C ALA A 111 16.11 -8.03 1.82
N ASP A 112 15.75 -7.95 2.65
CA ASP A 112 16.28 -8.47 3.57
C ASP A 112 16.36 -9.55 3.57
N ALA A 113 15.51 -9.68 3.22
CA ALA A 113 15.43 -10.82 3.26
C ALA A 113 16.60 -11.30 2.88
N ALA A 114 16.87 -11.15 2.05
CA ALA A 114 17.85 -11.68 1.51
C ALA A 114 19.04 -11.43 1.97
N ASN A 115 19.33 -11.04 2.17
CA ASN A 115 20.50 -10.87 2.24
C ASN A 115 21.12 -10.88 3.19
N PHE A 116 21.18 -11.05 3.64
CA PHE A 116 21.80 -10.96 4.43
C PHE A 116 22.43 -11.74 4.87
N ARG A 117 22.57 -11.97 4.75
CA ARG A 117 23.15 -12.62 5.00
C ARG A 117 23.79 -12.83 4.94
#